data_e9c4f07f8decf106b1f7b17996185b1c
#
_entry.id   e9c4f07f8decf106b1f7b17996185b1c
#
_cell.length_a   1.000
_cell.length_b   1.000
_cell.length_c   1.000
_cell.angle_alpha   90.00
_cell.angle_beta   90.00
_cell.angle_gamma   90.00
#
_symmetry.space_group_name_H-M   'P 1'
#
loop_
_entity.id
_entity.type
_entity.pdbx_description
1 polymer ?
#
loop_
_entity_poly.entity_id
_entity_poly.type
_entity_poly.pdbx_seq_one_letter_code
_entity_poly.pdbx_strand_id
1 'polypeptide(L)'
;GDVYKRQRFEGHYFDRRLAGRIRDQARKAGLSAPDAGRIRNPKTQRERWLLLERAMSIHKKAAHESTSWGLGQVMGAHWEWLGYRNIDELVAEARSSVGGQVRLMLNFIDKAGLKTALQEKDWRNFARRYNGSAFARNHYDTRMATAFERWNRSLGHILQAA
;
A
#
# COMPACT_ATOMS: atom_id res chain seq x y z
N GLY A 1 10.80 -14.85 -5.86
CA GLY A 1 10.73 -14.10 -4.62
C GLY A 1 9.36 -13.51 -4.36
N ASP A 2 9.07 -13.23 -3.14
CA ASP A 2 7.79 -12.93 -2.50
C ASP A 2 7.07 -11.64 -2.94
N VAL A 3 7.07 -11.26 -4.22
CA VAL A 3 6.35 -10.06 -4.71
C VAL A 3 4.85 -10.16 -4.40
N TYR A 4 4.28 -11.37 -4.41
CA TYR A 4 2.87 -11.63 -4.10
C TYR A 4 2.47 -11.36 -2.65
N LYS A 5 3.44 -11.16 -1.76
CA LYS A 5 3.20 -11.01 -0.34
C LYS A 5 3.53 -9.60 0.17
N ARG A 6 3.70 -8.64 -0.74
CA ARG A 6 4.10 -7.28 -0.33
C ARG A 6 2.99 -6.59 0.45
N GLN A 7 3.31 -6.24 1.68
CA GLN A 7 2.43 -5.48 2.57
C GLN A 7 3.24 -4.69 3.60
N ARG A 8 2.61 -3.69 4.20
CA ARG A 8 3.16 -2.88 5.27
C ARG A 8 2.08 -2.52 6.28
N PHE A 9 2.20 -3.06 7.48
CA PHE A 9 1.30 -2.77 8.57
C PHE A 9 1.62 -1.41 9.22
N GLU A 10 0.58 -0.64 9.53
CA GLU A 10 0.69 0.72 10.10
C GLU A 10 0.06 0.77 11.50
N GLY A 11 0.89 0.63 12.53
CA GLY A 11 0.44 0.53 13.93
C GLY A 11 -0.36 1.73 14.44
N HIS A 12 -0.14 2.93 13.90
CA HIS A 12 -0.92 4.12 14.27
C HIS A 12 -2.33 4.12 13.66
N TYR A 13 -2.52 3.55 12.47
CA TYR A 13 -3.85 3.32 11.92
C TYR A 13 -4.58 2.21 12.68
N PHE A 14 -3.86 1.17 13.11
CA PHE A 14 -4.42 0.12 13.95
C PHE A 14 -4.89 0.67 15.29
N ASP A 15 -4.10 1.53 15.94
CA ASP A 15 -4.45 2.19 17.20
C ASP A 15 -5.78 2.96 17.09
N ARG A 16 -5.94 3.73 16.00
CA ARG A 16 -7.15 4.53 15.76
C ARG A 16 -8.41 3.69 15.52
N ARG A 17 -8.27 2.46 15.03
CA ARG A 17 -9.38 1.55 14.75
C ARG A 17 -9.78 0.70 15.94
N LEU A 18 -8.99 0.71 16.98
CA LEU A 18 -9.29 -0.01 18.20
C LEU A 18 -9.84 0.91 19.28
N ALA A 19 -10.60 0.36 20.22
CA ALA A 19 -11.14 1.07 21.36
C ALA A 19 -10.99 0.28 22.67
N GLY A 20 -11.03 0.99 23.80
CA GLY A 20 -11.07 0.40 25.14
C GLY A 20 -9.98 -0.64 25.37
N ARG A 21 -10.34 -1.74 26.02
CA ARG A 21 -9.42 -2.82 26.40
C ARG A 21 -8.66 -3.45 25.24
N ILE A 22 -9.27 -3.50 24.04
CA ILE A 22 -8.62 -4.07 22.84
C ILE A 22 -7.45 -3.18 22.41
N ARG A 23 -7.62 -1.85 22.42
CA ARG A 23 -6.53 -0.91 22.16
C ARG A 23 -5.41 -1.04 23.17
N ASP A 24 -5.75 -1.13 24.45
CA ASP A 24 -4.76 -1.27 25.52
C ASP A 24 -3.97 -2.58 25.37
N GLN A 25 -4.64 -3.67 25.02
CA GLN A 25 -4.00 -4.95 24.72
C GLN A 25 -3.02 -4.83 23.54
N ALA A 26 -3.44 -4.18 22.45
CA ALA A 26 -2.59 -3.97 21.27
C ALA A 26 -1.36 -3.12 21.59
N ARG A 27 -1.52 -2.05 22.39
CA ARG A 27 -0.42 -1.20 22.85
C ARG A 27 0.57 -1.98 23.74
N LYS A 28 0.08 -2.75 24.71
CA LYS A 28 0.90 -3.61 25.58
C LYS A 28 1.67 -4.66 24.78
N ALA A 29 1.06 -5.20 23.72
CA ALA A 29 1.69 -6.16 22.82
C ALA A 29 2.72 -5.51 21.84
N GLY A 30 2.90 -4.18 21.86
CA GLY A 30 3.79 -3.47 20.96
C GLY A 30 3.33 -3.46 19.49
N LEU A 31 2.00 -3.54 19.27
CA LEU A 31 1.38 -3.62 17.93
C LEU A 31 0.67 -2.33 17.54
N SER A 32 0.37 -1.45 18.47
CA SER A 32 -0.25 -0.16 18.19
C SER A 32 0.34 0.97 19.01
N ALA A 33 0.30 2.17 18.47
CA ALA A 33 0.70 3.40 19.12
C ALA A 33 0.03 4.59 18.41
N PRO A 34 -0.24 5.72 19.10
CA PRO A 34 -0.86 6.88 18.47
C PRO A 34 0.01 7.52 17.39
N ASP A 35 1.33 7.44 17.55
CA ASP A 35 2.29 8.14 16.68
C ASP A 35 2.69 7.29 15.46
N ALA A 36 2.71 7.94 14.28
CA ALA A 36 3.17 7.31 13.06
C ALA A 36 4.65 6.90 13.15
N GLY A 37 4.96 5.68 12.68
CA GLY A 37 6.32 5.15 12.68
C GLY A 37 6.82 4.61 14.04
N ARG A 38 6.03 4.73 15.13
CA ARG A 38 6.38 4.15 16.44
C ARG A 38 6.48 2.63 16.36
N ILE A 39 5.55 1.99 15.67
CA ILE A 39 5.61 0.56 15.38
C ILE A 39 6.40 0.38 14.09
N ARG A 40 7.63 -0.09 14.22
CA ARG A 40 8.54 -0.28 13.10
C ARG A 40 8.23 -1.58 12.35
N ASN A 41 8.14 -1.47 11.02
CA ASN A 41 8.06 -2.67 10.19
C ASN A 41 9.44 -3.33 10.10
N PRO A 42 9.51 -4.66 10.24
CA PRO A 42 10.73 -5.42 10.01
C PRO A 42 11.28 -5.26 8.59
N LYS A 43 12.55 -5.63 8.38
CA LYS A 43 13.20 -5.50 7.07
C LYS A 43 12.69 -6.55 6.07
N THR A 44 12.47 -7.78 6.51
CA THR A 44 12.04 -8.88 5.64
C THR A 44 10.53 -8.99 5.54
N GLN A 45 10.03 -9.44 4.38
CA GLN A 45 8.60 -9.67 4.19
C GLN A 45 8.06 -10.76 5.13
N ARG A 46 8.82 -11.81 5.41
CA ARG A 46 8.44 -12.85 6.35
C ARG A 46 8.13 -12.28 7.73
N GLU A 47 9.02 -11.49 8.27
CA GLU A 47 8.83 -10.86 9.59
C GLU A 47 7.68 -9.85 9.59
N ARG A 48 7.46 -9.14 8.47
CA ARG A 48 6.29 -8.24 8.31
C ARG A 48 4.98 -9.01 8.36
N TRP A 49 4.95 -10.23 7.79
CA TRP A 49 3.78 -11.10 7.91
C TRP A 49 3.55 -11.56 9.34
N LEU A 50 4.58 -11.96 10.07
CA LEU A 50 4.46 -12.31 11.48
C LEU A 50 3.94 -11.14 12.33
N LEU A 51 4.39 -9.91 12.05
CA LEU A 51 3.87 -8.71 12.71
C LEU A 51 2.38 -8.53 12.43
N LEU A 52 1.95 -8.67 11.18
CA LEU A 52 0.55 -8.56 10.79
C LEU A 52 -0.30 -9.68 11.41
N GLU A 53 0.16 -10.91 11.42
CA GLU A 53 -0.53 -12.05 12.03
C GLU A 53 -0.77 -11.82 13.54
N ARG A 54 0.20 -11.28 14.25
CA ARG A 54 0.03 -10.87 15.65
C ARG A 54 -1.05 -9.79 15.80
N ALA A 55 -1.10 -8.81 14.92
CA ALA A 55 -2.14 -7.79 14.93
C ALA A 55 -3.53 -8.39 14.60
N MET A 56 -3.58 -9.31 13.63
CA MET A 56 -4.81 -10.04 13.27
C MET A 56 -5.37 -10.87 14.41
N SER A 57 -4.53 -11.47 15.26
CA SER A 57 -4.97 -12.22 16.43
C SER A 57 -5.69 -11.36 17.48
N ILE A 58 -5.45 -10.05 17.49
CA ILE A 58 -6.17 -9.10 18.33
C ILE A 58 -7.47 -8.64 17.67
N HIS A 59 -7.37 -8.18 16.40
CA HIS A 59 -8.54 -7.73 15.64
C HIS A 59 -8.28 -7.78 14.13
N LYS A 60 -8.69 -8.87 13.48
CA LYS A 60 -8.38 -9.17 12.07
C LYS A 60 -8.77 -8.03 11.11
N LYS A 61 -10.04 -7.58 11.17
CA LYS A 61 -10.54 -6.52 10.28
C LYS A 61 -9.73 -5.23 10.42
N ALA A 62 -9.55 -4.76 11.64
CA ALA A 62 -8.78 -3.55 11.90
C ALA A 62 -7.30 -3.68 11.46
N ALA A 63 -6.68 -4.86 11.62
CA ALA A 63 -5.33 -5.13 11.17
C ALA A 63 -5.22 -5.05 9.64
N HIS A 64 -6.12 -5.70 8.91
CA HIS A 64 -6.16 -5.65 7.45
C HIS A 64 -6.41 -4.22 6.92
N GLU A 65 -7.36 -3.49 7.51
CA GLU A 65 -7.65 -2.09 7.16
C GLU A 65 -6.49 -1.14 7.47
N SER A 66 -5.63 -1.50 8.43
CA SER A 66 -4.45 -0.73 8.82
C SER A 66 -3.17 -1.15 8.10
N THR A 67 -3.30 -1.89 7.02
CA THR A 67 -2.18 -2.40 6.22
C THR A 67 -2.24 -1.81 4.81
N SER A 68 -1.07 -1.40 4.30
CA SER A 68 -0.88 -1.04 2.90
C SER A 68 -0.55 -2.29 2.09
N TRP A 69 -1.29 -2.51 1.00
CA TRP A 69 -1.27 -3.75 0.23
C TRP A 69 -0.65 -3.60 -1.15
N GLY A 70 0.12 -4.60 -1.55
CA GLY A 70 0.64 -4.78 -2.90
C GLY A 70 1.72 -3.78 -3.32
N LEU A 71 1.99 -3.75 -4.61
CA LEU A 71 2.99 -2.86 -5.22
C LEU A 71 2.63 -1.39 -5.07
N GLY A 72 1.35 -1.06 -5.21
CA GLY A 72 0.81 0.29 -5.06
C GLY A 72 0.69 0.77 -3.62
N GLN A 73 0.90 -0.10 -2.63
CA GLN A 73 0.75 0.22 -1.20
C GLN A 73 -0.60 0.87 -0.89
N VAL A 74 -1.69 0.32 -1.43
CA VAL A 74 -3.05 0.80 -1.21
C VAL A 74 -3.51 0.42 0.19
N MET A 75 -3.99 1.39 0.97
CA MET A 75 -4.50 1.13 2.32
C MET A 75 -5.73 0.25 2.28
N GLY A 76 -5.75 -0.80 3.12
CA GLY A 76 -6.90 -1.68 3.26
C GLY A 76 -8.19 -0.97 3.64
N ALA A 77 -8.09 0.13 4.39
CA ALA A 77 -9.23 0.98 4.76
C ALA A 77 -10.07 1.50 3.58
N HIS A 78 -9.52 1.50 2.38
CA HIS A 78 -10.21 1.96 1.18
C HIS A 78 -11.10 0.90 0.53
N TRP A 79 -11.22 -0.30 1.12
CA TRP A 79 -11.92 -1.43 0.52
C TRP A 79 -13.34 -1.09 0.03
N GLU A 80 -14.14 -0.44 0.86
CA GLU A 80 -15.52 -0.05 0.54
C GLU A 80 -15.56 1.00 -0.58
N TRP A 81 -14.76 2.06 -0.46
CA TRP A 81 -14.65 3.11 -1.46
C TRP A 81 -14.17 2.59 -2.82
N LEU A 82 -13.31 1.56 -2.83
CA LEU A 82 -12.83 0.89 -4.03
C LEU A 82 -13.85 -0.10 -4.63
N GLY A 83 -14.97 -0.35 -3.94
CA GLY A 83 -16.06 -1.20 -4.42
C GLY A 83 -15.91 -2.68 -4.08
N TYR A 84 -15.03 -3.05 -3.13
CA TYR A 84 -14.97 -4.42 -2.61
C TYR A 84 -16.11 -4.68 -1.63
N ARG A 85 -16.62 -5.91 -1.58
CA ARG A 85 -17.70 -6.30 -0.67
C ARG A 85 -17.28 -6.30 0.79
N ASN A 86 -16.01 -6.56 1.05
CA ASN A 86 -15.38 -6.55 2.36
C ASN A 86 -13.86 -6.45 2.22
N ILE A 87 -13.17 -6.22 3.35
CA ILE A 87 -11.71 -6.11 3.38
C ILE A 87 -10.99 -7.39 2.96
N ASP A 88 -11.56 -8.56 3.27
CA ASP A 88 -10.93 -9.84 2.92
C ASP A 88 -10.87 -10.03 1.39
N GLU A 89 -11.84 -9.50 0.63
CA GLU A 89 -11.82 -9.52 -0.85
C GLU A 89 -10.67 -8.67 -1.41
N LEU A 90 -10.46 -7.46 -0.91
CA LEU A 90 -9.31 -6.63 -1.28
C LEU A 90 -7.99 -7.34 -0.97
N VAL A 91 -7.87 -7.93 0.21
CA VAL A 91 -6.68 -8.68 0.63
C VAL A 91 -6.45 -9.89 -0.27
N ALA A 92 -7.49 -10.63 -0.62
CA ALA A 92 -7.42 -11.77 -1.52
C ALA A 92 -6.89 -11.36 -2.91
N GLU A 93 -7.39 -10.25 -3.48
CA GLU A 93 -6.89 -9.73 -4.74
C GLU A 93 -5.42 -9.33 -4.66
N ALA A 94 -5.03 -8.57 -3.64
CA ALA A 94 -3.63 -8.16 -3.43
C ALA A 94 -2.67 -9.35 -3.26
N ARG A 95 -3.17 -10.49 -2.77
CA ARG A 95 -2.38 -11.70 -2.53
C ARG A 95 -2.42 -12.70 -3.69
N SER A 96 -3.32 -12.55 -4.63
CA SER A 96 -3.53 -13.52 -5.70
C SER A 96 -2.34 -13.61 -6.67
N SER A 97 -1.82 -12.46 -7.10
CA SER A 97 -0.77 -12.36 -8.11
C SER A 97 -0.21 -10.93 -8.20
N VAL A 98 0.87 -10.75 -8.97
CA VAL A 98 1.33 -9.40 -9.37
C VAL A 98 0.23 -8.65 -10.12
N GLY A 99 -0.50 -9.34 -11.00
CA GLY A 99 -1.65 -8.78 -11.71
C GLY A 99 -2.74 -8.27 -10.76
N GLY A 100 -3.06 -9.01 -9.69
CA GLY A 100 -3.99 -8.57 -8.65
C GLY A 100 -3.53 -7.30 -7.95
N GLN A 101 -2.25 -7.20 -7.62
CA GLN A 101 -1.68 -5.99 -7.02
C GLN A 101 -1.73 -4.79 -7.97
N VAL A 102 -1.50 -5.01 -9.27
CA VAL A 102 -1.62 -3.97 -10.29
C VAL A 102 -3.08 -3.54 -10.45
N ARG A 103 -4.03 -4.46 -10.51
CA ARG A 103 -5.48 -4.12 -10.58
C ARG A 103 -5.91 -3.28 -9.36
N LEU A 104 -5.51 -3.67 -8.15
CA LEU A 104 -5.79 -2.89 -6.95
C LEU A 104 -5.23 -1.47 -7.05
N MET A 105 -3.99 -1.32 -7.51
CA MET A 105 -3.36 -0.01 -7.71
C MET A 105 -4.09 0.82 -8.78
N LEU A 106 -4.44 0.22 -9.91
CA LEU A 106 -5.16 0.91 -10.99
C LEU A 106 -6.57 1.33 -10.57
N ASN A 107 -7.28 0.48 -9.82
CA ASN A 107 -8.58 0.82 -9.25
C ASN A 107 -8.47 2.06 -8.32
N PHE A 108 -7.44 2.10 -7.48
CA PHE A 108 -7.18 3.28 -6.65
C PHE A 108 -6.89 4.54 -7.49
N ILE A 109 -6.05 4.43 -8.52
CA ILE A 109 -5.70 5.54 -9.42
C ILE A 109 -6.95 6.10 -10.10
N ASP A 110 -7.80 5.22 -10.60
CA ASP A 110 -9.05 5.59 -11.28
C ASP A 110 -10.03 6.29 -10.32
N LYS A 111 -10.33 5.67 -9.20
CA LYS A 111 -11.21 6.21 -8.16
C LYS A 111 -10.73 7.54 -7.57
N ALA A 112 -9.42 7.71 -7.44
CA ALA A 112 -8.82 8.95 -6.96
C ALA A 112 -8.76 10.06 -8.03
N GLY A 113 -9.20 9.79 -9.27
CA GLY A 113 -9.16 10.75 -10.38
C GLY A 113 -7.73 11.12 -10.79
N LEU A 114 -6.79 10.16 -10.70
CA LEU A 114 -5.36 10.37 -10.99
C LEU A 114 -4.95 9.96 -12.40
N LYS A 115 -5.89 9.39 -13.16
CA LYS A 115 -5.63 8.87 -14.51
C LYS A 115 -5.07 9.93 -15.44
N THR A 116 -5.68 11.13 -15.48
CA THR A 116 -5.24 12.23 -16.32
C THR A 116 -3.80 12.66 -16.00
N ALA A 117 -3.48 12.87 -14.72
CA ALA A 117 -2.13 13.23 -14.30
C ALA A 117 -1.09 12.18 -14.72
N LEU A 118 -1.47 10.88 -14.68
CA LEU A 118 -0.60 9.79 -15.13
C LEU A 118 -0.41 9.80 -16.66
N GLN A 119 -1.48 10.00 -17.42
CA GLN A 119 -1.46 10.06 -18.89
C GLN A 119 -0.67 11.26 -19.42
N GLU A 120 -0.81 12.40 -18.77
CA GLU A 120 -0.10 13.65 -19.10
C GLU A 120 1.35 13.67 -18.58
N LYS A 121 1.74 12.64 -17.83
CA LYS A 121 3.07 12.56 -17.18
C LYS A 121 3.32 13.70 -16.19
N ASP A 122 2.27 14.25 -15.60
CA ASP A 122 2.37 15.20 -14.49
C ASP A 122 2.73 14.47 -13.20
N TRP A 123 4.00 14.02 -13.15
CA TRP A 123 4.52 13.20 -12.06
C TRP A 123 4.41 13.88 -10.70
N ARG A 124 4.54 15.20 -10.67
CA ARG A 124 4.46 15.97 -9.43
C ARG A 124 3.06 15.98 -8.86
N ASN A 125 2.05 16.28 -9.68
CA ASN A 125 0.66 16.24 -9.28
C ASN A 125 0.23 14.83 -8.89
N PHE A 126 0.60 13.82 -9.70
CA PHE A 126 0.36 12.42 -9.38
C PHE A 126 0.97 12.03 -8.04
N ALA A 127 2.27 12.25 -7.84
CA ALA A 127 2.98 11.88 -6.62
C ALA A 127 2.42 12.59 -5.38
N ARG A 128 2.09 13.87 -5.48
CA ARG A 128 1.47 14.64 -4.38
C ARG A 128 0.14 14.04 -3.94
N ARG A 129 -0.71 13.66 -4.87
CA ARG A 129 -2.05 13.13 -4.59
C ARG A 129 -2.03 11.66 -4.21
N TYR A 130 -1.13 10.86 -4.78
CA TYR A 130 -0.99 9.44 -4.49
C TYR A 130 -0.23 9.17 -3.19
N ASN A 131 0.88 9.86 -2.96
CA ASN A 131 1.80 9.62 -1.85
C ASN A 131 1.63 10.64 -0.69
N GLY A 132 0.77 11.66 -0.86
CA GLY A 132 0.55 12.70 0.12
C GLY A 132 1.60 13.81 0.09
N SER A 133 1.49 14.79 1.01
CA SER A 133 2.31 16.01 1.03
C SER A 133 3.82 15.77 1.19
N ALA A 134 4.22 14.64 1.75
CA ALA A 134 5.63 14.28 1.94
C ALA A 134 6.30 13.68 0.68
N PHE A 135 5.63 13.66 -0.49
CA PHE A 135 6.13 13.03 -1.72
C PHE A 135 7.49 13.57 -2.15
N ALA A 136 7.72 14.88 -2.00
CA ALA A 136 8.95 15.54 -2.40
C ALA A 136 10.16 15.08 -1.55
N ARG A 137 9.96 14.80 -0.27
CA ARG A 137 11.01 14.28 0.63
C ARG A 137 11.54 12.92 0.16
N ASN A 138 10.70 12.13 -0.49
CA ASN A 138 11.03 10.80 -1.02
C ASN A 138 11.33 10.81 -2.52
N HIS A 139 11.32 11.97 -3.16
CA HIS A 139 11.57 12.16 -4.59
C HIS A 139 10.70 11.25 -5.49
N TYR A 140 9.43 11.03 -5.12
CA TYR A 140 8.55 10.12 -5.87
C TYR A 140 8.30 10.62 -7.30
N ASP A 141 8.14 11.91 -7.51
CA ASP A 141 7.95 12.54 -8.83
C ASP A 141 9.14 12.31 -9.77
N THR A 142 10.34 12.63 -9.35
CA THR A 142 11.56 12.44 -10.16
C THR A 142 11.88 10.97 -10.39
N ARG A 143 11.64 10.11 -9.39
CA ARG A 143 11.81 8.66 -9.53
C ARG A 143 10.84 8.06 -10.53
N MET A 144 9.59 8.51 -10.56
CA MET A 144 8.60 8.09 -11.55
C MET A 144 8.99 8.52 -12.96
N ALA A 145 9.38 9.79 -13.14
CA ALA A 145 9.87 10.31 -14.43
C ALA A 145 11.04 9.47 -14.97
N THR A 146 12.07 9.27 -14.15
CA THR A 146 13.25 8.48 -14.52
C THR A 146 12.88 7.02 -14.84
N ALA A 147 12.00 6.41 -14.06
CA ALA A 147 11.53 5.04 -14.31
C ALA A 147 10.78 4.94 -15.64
N PHE A 148 9.90 5.89 -15.93
CA PHE A 148 9.16 5.94 -17.19
C PHE A 148 10.10 6.04 -18.38
N GLU A 149 11.05 6.97 -18.39
CA GLU A 149 12.01 7.15 -19.46
C GLU A 149 12.87 5.90 -19.70
N ARG A 150 13.32 5.26 -18.61
CA ARG A 150 14.09 4.02 -18.70
C ARG A 150 13.30 2.91 -19.37
N TRP A 151 12.04 2.70 -18.94
CA TRP A 151 11.19 1.66 -19.49
C TRP A 151 10.77 1.94 -20.93
N ASN A 152 10.49 3.20 -21.26
CA ASN A 152 10.12 3.60 -22.61
C ASN A 152 11.26 3.33 -23.62
N ARG A 153 12.50 3.59 -23.23
CA ARG A 153 13.69 3.22 -24.03
C ARG A 153 13.81 1.71 -24.21
N SER A 154 13.65 0.96 -23.12
CA SER A 154 13.74 -0.53 -23.17
C SER A 154 12.67 -1.15 -24.06
N LEU A 155 11.43 -0.65 -24.01
CA LEU A 155 10.34 -1.10 -24.88
C LEU A 155 10.61 -0.76 -26.35
N GLY A 156 11.15 0.43 -26.63
CA GLY A 156 11.56 0.80 -28.00
C GLY A 156 12.59 -0.17 -28.59
N HIS A 157 13.57 -0.58 -27.82
CA HIS A 157 14.56 -1.59 -28.26
C HIS A 157 13.95 -2.96 -28.50
N ILE A 158 13.02 -3.41 -27.65
CA ILE A 158 12.33 -4.70 -27.81
C ILE A 158 11.47 -4.71 -29.08
N LEU A 159 10.74 -3.63 -29.36
CA LEU A 159 9.88 -3.51 -30.53
C LEU A 159 10.65 -3.36 -31.84
N GLN A 160 11.90 -2.86 -31.81
CA GLN A 160 12.77 -2.80 -32.98
C GLN A 160 13.50 -4.12 -33.27
N ALA A 161 13.58 -5.02 -32.27
CA ALA A 161 14.24 -6.32 -32.38
C ALA A 161 13.27 -7.47 -32.73
N ALA A 162 11.97 -7.20 -32.79
CA ALA A 162 10.90 -8.16 -33.12
C ALA A 162 10.40 -7.97 -34.55
#